data_a5a6307af0b1fccb89cec8f45d01f64f
#
_entry.id   a5a6307af0b1fccb89cec8f45d01f64f
#
_cell.length_a   1.000
_cell.length_b   1.000
_cell.length_c   1.000
_cell.angle_alpha   90.00
_cell.angle_beta   90.00
_cell.angle_gamma   90.00
#
_symmetry.space_group_name_H-M   'P 1'
#
loop_
_entity.id
_entity.type
_entity.pdbx_description
1 polymer ?
#
loop_
_entity_poly.entity_id
_entity_poly.type
_entity_poly.pdbx_seq_one_letter_code
_entity_poly.pdbx_strand_id
1 'polypeptide(L)'
;QFPPVLPQFLLDQHQWYPPLFPLLIAKLPEAIFERYSHLLATFIDLIRLALLMLAAYWFTGRVTSVIAAGLVYSLTPILISYNVQLNPRGLGALFLDIIILLLVWLIWHEGMIWGWALIIIISGLLLLTHKMTTQLFWFSSILSSIVFVDWRLFMLVPASIISAIILSKGFYIKVLIAHWDIVSFWNKNWKWISAHQILESPIYGKPEFETPTKYFRSGWNGFKHHIKFILGFNPWGWAIFIASILHYGQNPFNPITDEDLWMIQWLGFILLFIVLTTFVPFMRCLGNGYLYNYNAAFPVSLLVAMIWGGLKHSTLINSILAATLLACLMGIAVYFWKLKHSKTAKIDDDMDQAIKHLQKLPEGVVMCFPNHWHDLVAYKTQKKVLSGAHGFGFKLLEPIWPRLLKPISEIIVEYKVKFVLSYEGYLPEHFINELPVDSLASFGDYRLYCLK
;
A
#
# COMPACT_ATOMS: atom_id res chain seq x y z
N GLN A 1 10.73 17.48 -15.93
CA GLN A 1 9.33 17.88 -15.73
C GLN A 1 8.48 16.65 -15.68
N PHE A 2 7.58 16.59 -14.69
CA PHE A 2 6.53 15.58 -14.68
C PHE A 2 5.59 15.87 -15.84
N PRO A 3 5.23 14.90 -16.69
CA PRO A 3 4.24 15.14 -17.71
C PRO A 3 2.94 15.57 -17.01
N PRO A 4 2.35 16.70 -17.39
CA PRO A 4 1.13 17.17 -16.74
C PRO A 4 -0.06 16.25 -17.03
N VAL A 5 -0.02 15.52 -18.13
CA VAL A 5 -1.06 14.60 -18.62
C VAL A 5 -0.38 13.36 -19.18
N LEU A 6 -0.95 12.20 -18.96
CA LEU A 6 -0.54 10.94 -19.59
C LEU A 6 -1.46 10.69 -20.79
N PRO A 7 -0.95 10.78 -22.04
CA PRO A 7 -1.79 10.71 -23.23
C PRO A 7 -2.45 9.34 -23.45
N GLN A 8 -1.95 8.29 -22.78
CA GLN A 8 -2.53 6.95 -22.82
C GLN A 8 -3.83 6.82 -22.02
N PHE A 9 -4.14 7.77 -21.14
CA PHE A 9 -5.36 7.73 -20.34
C PHE A 9 -6.38 8.73 -20.89
N LEU A 10 -7.54 8.21 -21.29
CA LEU A 10 -8.57 8.99 -22.00
C LEU A 10 -9.09 10.19 -21.21
N LEU A 11 -9.16 10.07 -19.89
CA LEU A 11 -9.65 11.16 -19.04
C LEU A 11 -8.71 12.36 -18.98
N ASP A 12 -7.57 12.30 -19.64
CA ASP A 12 -6.60 13.39 -19.80
C ASP A 12 -6.33 14.17 -18.50
N GLN A 13 -6.33 13.44 -17.38
CA GLN A 13 -6.15 14.06 -16.07
C GLN A 13 -4.68 14.09 -15.67
N HIS A 14 -4.35 15.14 -14.94
CA HIS A 14 -3.01 15.28 -14.38
C HIS A 14 -2.70 14.17 -13.39
N GLN A 15 -1.51 13.61 -13.51
CA GLN A 15 -1.03 12.58 -12.58
C GLN A 15 -0.33 13.23 -11.38
N TRP A 16 -1.11 13.85 -10.50
CA TRP A 16 -0.61 14.52 -9.30
C TRP A 16 -0.37 13.52 -8.16
N TYR A 17 0.49 12.56 -8.43
CA TYR A 17 0.97 11.60 -7.44
C TYR A 17 2.22 12.13 -6.75
N PRO A 18 2.58 11.68 -5.50
CA PRO A 18 3.86 12.03 -4.87
C PRO A 18 5.03 11.74 -5.80
N PRO A 19 5.86 12.75 -6.16
CA PRO A 19 6.71 12.64 -7.34
C PRO A 19 8.07 12.00 -7.08
N LEU A 20 8.51 11.88 -5.82
CA LEU A 20 9.91 11.56 -5.52
C LEU A 20 10.33 10.19 -6.06
N PHE A 21 9.54 9.15 -5.78
CA PHE A 21 9.86 7.79 -6.23
C PHE A 21 9.82 7.64 -7.75
N PRO A 22 8.77 8.08 -8.47
CA PRO A 22 8.79 8.12 -9.94
C PRO A 22 9.95 8.91 -10.54
N LEU A 23 10.34 10.03 -9.94
CA LEU A 23 11.48 10.83 -10.41
C LEU A 23 12.83 10.10 -10.23
N LEU A 24 12.99 9.35 -9.14
CA LEU A 24 14.18 8.52 -8.94
C LEU A 24 14.26 7.40 -10.00
N ILE A 25 13.13 6.75 -10.25
CA ILE A 25 13.06 5.69 -11.29
C ILE A 25 13.32 6.25 -12.67
N ALA A 26 12.75 7.40 -13.02
CA ALA A 26 12.91 8.03 -14.33
C ALA A 26 14.37 8.45 -14.64
N LYS A 27 15.25 8.48 -13.64
CA LYS A 27 16.69 8.71 -13.83
C LYS A 27 17.47 7.43 -14.16
N LEU A 28 16.87 6.26 -13.98
CA LEU A 28 17.51 4.99 -14.31
C LEU A 28 17.52 4.82 -15.84
N PRO A 29 18.63 4.36 -16.44
CA PRO A 29 18.63 3.94 -17.84
C PRO A 29 17.55 2.88 -18.09
N GLU A 30 16.86 2.97 -19.21
CA GLU A 30 15.74 2.08 -19.57
C GLU A 30 16.13 0.59 -19.48
N ALA A 31 17.29 0.21 -20.00
CA ALA A 31 17.80 -1.16 -19.94
C ALA A 31 18.01 -1.66 -18.49
N ILE A 32 18.41 -0.77 -17.56
CA ILE A 32 18.55 -1.11 -16.13
C ILE A 32 17.17 -1.23 -15.51
N PHE A 33 16.26 -0.32 -15.84
CA PHE A 33 14.90 -0.35 -15.32
C PHE A 33 14.17 -1.62 -15.76
N GLU A 34 14.16 -1.96 -17.03
CA GLU A 34 13.50 -3.16 -17.56
C GLU A 34 14.03 -4.45 -16.92
N ARG A 35 15.36 -4.53 -16.74
CA ARG A 35 16.00 -5.73 -16.21
C ARG A 35 15.91 -5.88 -14.69
N TYR A 36 16.02 -4.77 -13.93
CA TYR A 36 16.24 -4.79 -12.48
C TYR A 36 15.17 -4.06 -11.67
N SER A 37 14.09 -3.54 -12.27
CA SER A 37 13.03 -2.82 -11.55
C SER A 37 12.41 -3.63 -10.42
N HIS A 38 12.31 -4.94 -10.58
CA HIS A 38 11.79 -5.86 -9.57
C HIS A 38 12.69 -5.96 -8.32
N LEU A 39 13.98 -5.61 -8.43
CA LEU A 39 14.92 -5.63 -7.31
C LEU A 39 14.96 -4.30 -6.54
N LEU A 40 14.42 -3.22 -7.09
CA LEU A 40 14.56 -1.89 -6.50
C LEU A 40 13.86 -1.80 -5.14
N ALA A 41 12.67 -2.38 -5.00
CA ALA A 41 11.96 -2.42 -3.72
C ALA A 41 12.73 -3.24 -2.67
N THR A 42 13.30 -4.37 -3.08
CA THR A 42 14.16 -5.21 -2.23
C THR A 42 15.43 -4.47 -1.80
N PHE A 43 16.04 -3.70 -2.70
CA PHE A 43 17.22 -2.90 -2.38
C PHE A 43 16.92 -1.83 -1.31
N ILE A 44 15.81 -1.12 -1.44
CA ILE A 44 15.37 -0.15 -0.44
C ILE A 44 15.12 -0.85 0.90
N ASP A 45 14.54 -2.04 0.88
CA ASP A 45 14.28 -2.82 2.08
C ASP A 45 15.56 -3.33 2.76
N LEU A 46 16.60 -3.66 1.97
CA LEU A 46 17.93 -3.97 2.51
C LEU A 46 18.56 -2.76 3.21
N ILE A 47 18.36 -1.54 2.69
CA ILE A 47 18.78 -0.32 3.39
C ILE A 47 18.05 -0.17 4.72
N ARG A 48 16.73 -0.43 4.76
CA ARG A 48 15.95 -0.42 5.99
C ARG A 48 16.43 -1.46 6.99
N LEU A 49 16.73 -2.67 6.53
CA LEU A 49 17.30 -3.72 7.37
C LEU A 49 18.66 -3.32 7.95
N ALA A 50 19.55 -2.76 7.12
CA ALA A 50 20.85 -2.25 7.59
C ALA A 50 20.69 -1.15 8.63
N LEU A 51 19.78 -0.20 8.40
CA LEU A 51 19.45 0.86 9.36
C LEU A 51 18.91 0.28 10.68
N LEU A 52 18.03 -0.72 10.61
CA LEU A 52 17.52 -1.43 11.78
C LEU A 52 18.64 -2.08 12.58
N MET A 53 19.54 -2.81 11.91
CA MET A 53 20.64 -3.51 12.57
C MET A 53 21.61 -2.54 13.25
N LEU A 54 21.90 -1.41 12.60
CA LEU A 54 22.71 -0.33 13.18
C LEU A 54 22.04 0.28 14.42
N ALA A 55 20.73 0.60 14.31
CA ALA A 55 19.96 1.12 15.43
C ALA A 55 19.88 0.12 16.58
N ALA A 56 19.61 -1.15 16.31
CA ALA A 56 19.56 -2.20 17.32
C ALA A 56 20.91 -2.36 18.06
N TYR A 57 22.02 -2.27 17.33
CA TYR A 57 23.33 -2.28 17.95
C TYR A 57 23.60 -1.02 18.78
N TRP A 58 23.20 0.14 18.27
CA TRP A 58 23.38 1.42 18.98
C TRP A 58 22.62 1.44 20.31
N PHE A 59 21.36 0.96 20.34
CA PHE A 59 20.55 0.93 21.56
C PHE A 59 21.01 -0.15 22.57
N THR A 60 21.54 -1.28 22.10
CA THR A 60 21.74 -2.45 22.98
C THR A 60 23.20 -2.84 23.21
N GLY A 61 24.09 -2.48 22.30
CA GLY A 61 25.49 -2.94 22.29
C GLY A 61 25.65 -4.46 22.12
N ARG A 62 24.56 -5.21 21.77
CA ARG A 62 24.53 -6.67 21.80
C ARG A 62 24.23 -7.26 20.42
N VAL A 63 25.17 -8.07 19.92
CA VAL A 63 25.02 -8.78 18.63
C VAL A 63 23.80 -9.70 18.61
N THR A 64 23.49 -10.35 19.74
CA THR A 64 22.30 -11.25 19.84
C THR A 64 20.99 -10.50 19.65
N SER A 65 20.87 -9.27 20.16
CA SER A 65 19.72 -8.39 19.95
C SER A 65 19.60 -7.96 18.50
N VAL A 66 20.74 -7.64 17.86
CA VAL A 66 20.78 -7.31 16.42
C VAL A 66 20.30 -8.47 15.57
N ILE A 67 20.77 -9.69 15.85
CA ILE A 67 20.32 -10.88 15.14
C ILE A 67 18.82 -11.13 15.34
N ALA A 68 18.30 -10.99 16.57
CA ALA A 68 16.88 -11.14 16.85
C ALA A 68 16.04 -10.12 16.07
N ALA A 69 16.43 -8.86 16.05
CA ALA A 69 15.76 -7.82 15.26
C ALA A 69 15.78 -8.14 13.78
N GLY A 70 16.95 -8.51 13.24
CA GLY A 70 17.09 -8.85 11.82
C GLY A 70 16.23 -10.05 11.41
N LEU A 71 16.14 -11.09 12.26
CA LEU A 71 15.27 -12.24 12.01
C LEU A 71 13.79 -11.88 12.02
N VAL A 72 13.33 -11.12 13.01
CA VAL A 72 11.93 -10.65 13.08
C VAL A 72 11.56 -9.84 11.87
N TYR A 73 12.42 -8.91 11.46
CA TYR A 73 12.21 -8.08 10.27
C TYR A 73 12.13 -8.93 9.01
N SER A 74 13.15 -9.75 8.76
CA SER A 74 13.26 -10.54 7.52
C SER A 74 12.16 -11.61 7.39
N LEU A 75 11.61 -12.09 8.51
CA LEU A 75 10.53 -13.08 8.55
C LEU A 75 9.12 -12.43 8.66
N THR A 76 9.01 -11.12 8.47
CA THR A 76 7.71 -10.42 8.46
C THR A 76 7.03 -10.60 7.10
N PRO A 77 5.89 -11.32 7.02
CA PRO A 77 5.29 -11.74 5.74
C PRO A 77 4.94 -10.59 4.80
N ILE A 78 4.50 -9.44 5.33
CA ILE A 78 4.14 -8.30 4.48
C ILE A 78 5.33 -7.74 3.71
N LEU A 79 6.53 -7.73 4.30
CA LEU A 79 7.73 -7.26 3.60
C LEU A 79 8.02 -8.14 2.39
N ILE A 80 7.99 -9.45 2.57
CA ILE A 80 8.22 -10.41 1.49
C ILE A 80 7.19 -10.25 0.38
N SER A 81 5.90 -10.14 0.73
CA SER A 81 4.82 -10.07 -0.26
C SER A 81 4.78 -8.75 -1.04
N TYR A 82 5.24 -7.64 -0.45
CA TYR A 82 5.20 -6.33 -1.11
C TYR A 82 6.50 -5.90 -1.76
N ASN A 83 7.64 -6.48 -1.38
CA ASN A 83 8.93 -6.16 -1.99
C ASN A 83 9.12 -6.79 -3.37
N VAL A 84 8.25 -7.71 -3.78
CA VAL A 84 8.19 -8.21 -5.16
C VAL A 84 7.54 -7.22 -6.14
N GLN A 85 6.98 -6.13 -5.64
CA GLN A 85 6.28 -5.12 -6.43
C GLN A 85 7.07 -3.82 -6.43
N LEU A 86 7.20 -3.20 -7.62
CA LEU A 86 7.75 -1.86 -7.74
C LEU A 86 6.73 -0.84 -7.20
N ASN A 87 6.97 -0.34 -5.98
CA ASN A 87 6.09 0.64 -5.37
C ASN A 87 6.86 1.61 -4.45
N PRO A 88 6.34 2.83 -4.21
CA PRO A 88 7.00 3.84 -3.39
C PRO A 88 6.93 3.58 -1.88
N ARG A 89 6.23 2.52 -1.44
CA ARG A 89 5.97 2.24 -0.02
C ARG A 89 7.25 2.02 0.77
N GLY A 90 8.19 1.24 0.21
CA GLY A 90 9.48 0.97 0.84
C GLY A 90 10.26 2.25 1.14
N LEU A 91 10.35 3.18 0.18
CA LEU A 91 11.02 4.45 0.36
C LEU A 91 10.31 5.35 1.38
N GLY A 92 8.97 5.41 1.32
CA GLY A 92 8.18 6.14 2.31
C GLY A 92 8.38 5.60 3.73
N ALA A 93 8.41 4.27 3.88
CA ALA A 93 8.66 3.64 5.17
C ALA A 93 10.09 3.86 5.66
N LEU A 94 11.10 3.87 4.78
CA LEU A 94 12.48 4.22 5.14
C LEU A 94 12.56 5.63 5.74
N PHE A 95 11.92 6.61 5.13
CA PHE A 95 11.87 7.96 5.70
C PHE A 95 11.14 7.99 7.05
N LEU A 96 10.07 7.25 7.21
CA LEU A 96 9.36 7.15 8.48
C LEU A 96 10.25 6.52 9.56
N ASP A 97 10.98 5.44 9.24
CA ASP A 97 11.91 4.78 10.15
C ASP A 97 13.02 5.74 10.62
N ILE A 98 13.57 6.55 9.70
CA ILE A 98 14.57 7.58 10.04
C ILE A 98 13.96 8.65 10.95
N ILE A 99 12.73 9.10 10.68
CA ILE A 99 12.04 10.09 11.53
C ILE A 99 11.85 9.53 12.94
N ILE A 100 11.41 8.27 13.08
CA ILE A 100 11.25 7.62 14.39
C ILE A 100 12.57 7.60 15.16
N LEU A 101 13.67 7.20 14.51
CA LEU A 101 14.99 7.16 15.15
C LEU A 101 15.48 8.56 15.57
N LEU A 102 15.27 9.56 14.73
CA LEU A 102 15.62 10.94 15.05
C LEU A 102 14.80 11.50 16.21
N LEU A 103 13.50 11.17 16.27
CA LEU A 103 12.64 11.58 17.38
C LEU A 103 13.10 10.94 18.69
N VAL A 104 13.41 9.64 18.69
CA VAL A 104 13.98 8.96 19.87
C VAL A 104 15.30 9.60 20.27
N TRP A 105 16.17 9.90 19.32
CA TRP A 105 17.45 10.55 19.60
C TRP A 105 17.29 11.95 20.22
N LEU A 106 16.31 12.75 19.75
CA LEU A 106 16.03 14.09 20.28
C LEU A 106 15.45 14.08 21.70
N ILE A 107 14.82 12.98 22.14
CA ILE A 107 14.37 12.85 23.54
C ILE A 107 15.55 12.95 24.51
N TRP A 108 16.73 12.47 24.10
CA TRP A 108 17.95 12.50 24.96
C TRP A 108 18.85 13.70 24.73
N HIS A 109 18.70 14.39 23.60
CA HIS A 109 19.57 15.50 23.23
C HIS A 109 18.75 16.78 23.11
N GLU A 110 18.18 17.21 24.22
CA GLU A 110 17.40 18.45 24.30
C GLU A 110 18.18 19.64 23.73
N GLY A 111 17.53 20.49 22.98
CA GLY A 111 18.08 21.73 22.45
C GLY A 111 18.76 21.64 21.08
N MET A 112 18.83 20.47 20.43
CA MET A 112 19.44 20.36 19.10
C MET A 112 18.46 20.78 17.97
N ILE A 113 18.45 22.07 17.69
CA ILE A 113 17.62 22.66 16.63
C ILE A 113 17.83 21.99 15.25
N TRP A 114 19.04 21.54 14.97
CA TRP A 114 19.40 20.85 13.73
C TRP A 114 18.69 19.50 13.58
N GLY A 115 18.44 18.78 14.67
CA GLY A 115 17.68 17.53 14.65
C GLY A 115 16.25 17.76 14.18
N TRP A 116 15.59 18.81 14.70
CA TRP A 116 14.24 19.19 14.25
C TRP A 116 14.21 19.62 12.78
N ALA A 117 15.21 20.41 12.34
CA ALA A 117 15.32 20.79 10.94
C ALA A 117 15.46 19.57 10.03
N LEU A 118 16.27 18.59 10.41
CA LEU A 118 16.44 17.34 9.66
C LEU A 118 15.14 16.52 9.60
N ILE A 119 14.42 16.39 10.72
CA ILE A 119 13.12 15.71 10.76
C ILE A 119 12.13 16.40 9.81
N ILE A 120 12.06 17.72 9.81
CA ILE A 120 11.15 18.49 8.93
C ILE A 120 11.48 18.24 7.45
N ILE A 121 12.76 18.23 7.09
CA ILE A 121 13.20 17.98 5.71
C ILE A 121 12.83 16.55 5.29
N ILE A 122 13.17 15.54 6.12
CA ILE A 122 12.87 14.13 5.83
C ILE A 122 11.36 13.88 5.79
N SER A 123 10.59 14.53 6.66
CA SER A 123 9.12 14.47 6.62
C SER A 123 8.58 15.05 5.32
N GLY A 124 9.14 16.15 4.81
CA GLY A 124 8.80 16.69 3.50
C GLY A 124 9.08 15.68 2.36
N LEU A 125 10.23 14.99 2.39
CA LEU A 125 10.56 13.93 1.44
C LEU A 125 9.60 12.74 1.55
N LEU A 126 9.19 12.36 2.76
CA LEU A 126 8.19 11.32 3.01
C LEU A 126 6.86 11.67 2.32
N LEU A 127 6.39 12.91 2.50
CA LEU A 127 5.14 13.40 1.89
C LEU A 127 5.21 13.38 0.34
N LEU A 128 6.39 13.61 -0.21
CA LEU A 128 6.64 13.54 -1.66
C LEU A 128 6.81 12.10 -2.18
N THR A 129 6.71 11.09 -1.31
CA THR A 129 6.98 9.70 -1.67
C THR A 129 5.72 8.84 -1.69
N HIS A 130 4.95 8.77 -0.58
CA HIS A 130 3.88 7.79 -0.46
C HIS A 130 2.68 8.27 0.38
N LYS A 131 1.49 8.31 -0.22
CA LYS A 131 0.26 8.85 0.41
C LYS A 131 -0.12 8.14 1.71
N MET A 132 -0.10 6.81 1.74
CA MET A 132 -0.51 6.06 2.94
C MET A 132 0.46 6.28 4.11
N THR A 133 1.78 6.30 3.85
CA THR A 133 2.77 6.58 4.89
C THR A 133 2.63 8.01 5.42
N THR A 134 2.26 8.97 4.55
CA THR A 134 1.91 10.34 4.95
C THR A 134 0.75 10.38 5.95
N GLN A 135 -0.32 9.65 5.67
CA GLN A 135 -1.50 9.58 6.54
C GLN A 135 -1.13 9.00 7.92
N LEU A 136 -0.37 7.91 7.93
CA LEU A 136 0.12 7.31 9.15
C LEU A 136 1.03 8.26 9.95
N PHE A 137 1.96 8.94 9.27
CA PHE A 137 2.85 9.91 9.89
C PHE A 137 2.06 11.04 10.55
N TRP A 138 1.08 11.64 9.87
CA TRP A 138 0.24 12.69 10.44
C TRP A 138 -0.56 12.19 11.64
N PHE A 139 -1.21 11.04 11.50
CA PHE A 139 -1.97 10.44 12.61
C PHE A 139 -1.09 10.19 13.82
N SER A 140 0.09 9.57 13.63
CA SER A 140 1.00 9.27 14.72
C SER A 140 1.59 10.53 15.36
N SER A 141 1.90 11.56 14.57
CA SER A 141 2.40 12.85 15.08
C SER A 141 1.37 13.58 15.95
N ILE A 142 0.10 13.62 15.48
CA ILE A 142 -1.00 14.23 16.26
C ILE A 142 -1.22 13.45 17.56
N LEU A 143 -1.28 12.12 17.48
CA LEU A 143 -1.53 11.30 18.66
C LEU A 143 -0.37 11.35 19.65
N SER A 144 0.87 11.35 19.16
CA SER A 144 2.06 11.56 20.01
C SER A 144 2.02 12.90 20.71
N SER A 145 1.61 13.98 20.04
CA SER A 145 1.52 15.31 20.67
C SER A 145 0.54 15.34 21.84
N ILE A 146 -0.53 14.57 21.77
CA ILE A 146 -1.51 14.45 22.84
C ILE A 146 -0.96 13.62 24.02
N VAL A 147 -0.35 12.45 23.68
CA VAL A 147 0.12 11.50 24.70
C VAL A 147 1.35 12.05 25.46
N PHE A 148 2.27 12.69 24.76
CA PHE A 148 3.49 13.27 25.37
C PHE A 148 3.31 14.72 25.82
N VAL A 149 2.14 15.33 25.56
CA VAL A 149 1.84 16.76 25.86
C VAL A 149 2.91 17.67 25.24
N ASP A 150 3.37 17.32 24.03
CA ASP A 150 4.41 18.07 23.30
C ASP A 150 3.87 18.63 21.97
N TRP A 151 3.60 19.95 21.97
CA TRP A 151 3.07 20.65 20.81
C TRP A 151 4.03 20.61 19.58
N ARG A 152 5.33 20.39 19.78
CA ARG A 152 6.33 20.28 18.71
C ARG A 152 5.99 19.11 17.78
N LEU A 153 5.49 18.00 18.32
CA LEU A 153 5.06 16.84 17.55
C LEU A 153 3.84 17.15 16.67
N PHE A 154 2.90 17.96 17.16
CA PHE A 154 1.80 18.45 16.35
C PHE A 154 2.30 19.35 15.21
N MET A 155 3.24 20.23 15.49
CA MET A 155 3.81 21.14 14.49
C MET A 155 4.59 20.43 13.38
N LEU A 156 4.98 19.17 13.54
CA LEU A 156 5.55 18.38 12.45
C LEU A 156 4.60 18.25 11.28
N VAL A 157 3.28 18.24 11.48
CA VAL A 157 2.30 18.12 10.40
C VAL A 157 2.36 19.35 9.47
N PRO A 158 2.09 20.59 9.91
CA PRO A 158 2.19 21.76 9.04
C PRO A 158 3.62 22.00 8.54
N ALA A 159 4.63 21.76 9.35
CA ALA A 159 6.03 21.94 8.97
C ALA A 159 6.44 20.98 7.84
N SER A 160 6.00 19.71 7.88
CA SER A 160 6.26 18.76 6.80
C SER A 160 5.59 19.17 5.50
N ILE A 161 4.37 19.71 5.56
CA ILE A 161 3.64 20.24 4.39
C ILE A 161 4.40 21.40 3.76
N ILE A 162 4.83 22.37 4.58
CA ILE A 162 5.62 23.51 4.12
C ILE A 162 6.92 23.03 3.49
N SER A 163 7.64 22.11 4.16
CA SER A 163 8.86 21.49 3.64
C SER A 163 8.64 20.82 2.29
N ALA A 164 7.59 20.01 2.15
CA ALA A 164 7.23 19.36 0.88
C ALA A 164 6.92 20.37 -0.23
N ILE A 165 6.23 21.47 0.08
CA ILE A 165 5.95 22.56 -0.87
C ILE A 165 7.26 23.22 -1.34
N ILE A 166 8.15 23.54 -0.41
CA ILE A 166 9.45 24.17 -0.72
C ILE A 166 10.31 23.21 -1.57
N LEU A 167 10.49 21.94 -1.12
CA LEU A 167 11.30 20.94 -1.81
C LEU A 167 10.81 20.63 -3.22
N SER A 168 9.49 20.68 -3.43
CA SER A 168 8.86 20.42 -4.72
C SER A 168 8.58 21.66 -5.57
N LYS A 169 9.03 22.85 -5.14
CA LYS A 169 8.76 24.13 -5.81
C LYS A 169 7.26 24.34 -6.07
N GLY A 170 6.44 24.08 -5.06
CA GLY A 170 4.99 24.24 -5.09
C GLY A 170 4.20 23.04 -5.65
N PHE A 171 4.83 22.04 -6.24
CA PHE A 171 4.10 20.90 -6.83
C PHE A 171 3.29 20.10 -5.79
N TYR A 172 3.73 20.07 -4.52
CA TYR A 172 3.03 19.33 -3.47
C TYR A 172 1.61 19.84 -3.20
N ILE A 173 1.30 21.11 -3.49
CA ILE A 173 -0.08 21.64 -3.41
C ILE A 173 -1.02 20.82 -4.31
N LYS A 174 -0.58 20.49 -5.54
CA LYS A 174 -1.35 19.66 -6.47
C LYS A 174 -1.51 18.23 -5.94
N VAL A 175 -0.45 17.69 -5.29
CA VAL A 175 -0.51 16.36 -4.65
C VAL A 175 -1.52 16.35 -3.49
N LEU A 176 -1.61 17.43 -2.70
CA LEU A 176 -2.63 17.56 -1.64
C LEU A 176 -4.05 17.57 -2.21
N ILE A 177 -4.29 18.32 -3.30
CA ILE A 177 -5.58 18.34 -3.98
C ILE A 177 -5.94 16.93 -4.47
N ALA A 178 -4.99 16.24 -5.10
CA ALA A 178 -5.19 14.85 -5.57
C ALA A 178 -5.40 13.86 -4.42
N HIS A 179 -4.74 14.09 -3.28
CA HIS A 179 -4.94 13.28 -2.08
C HIS A 179 -6.35 13.47 -1.50
N TRP A 180 -6.81 14.71 -1.46
CA TRP A 180 -8.19 15.01 -1.05
C TRP A 180 -9.22 14.42 -2.01
N ASP A 181 -8.99 14.49 -3.31
CA ASP A 181 -9.87 13.91 -4.33
C ASP A 181 -10.04 12.40 -4.13
N ILE A 182 -8.94 11.65 -3.96
CA ILE A 182 -9.01 10.20 -3.75
C ILE A 182 -9.65 9.83 -2.41
N VAL A 183 -9.36 10.57 -1.33
CA VAL A 183 -9.97 10.33 -0.01
C VAL A 183 -11.47 10.60 -0.07
N SER A 184 -11.89 11.70 -0.72
CA SER A 184 -13.31 12.05 -0.89
C SER A 184 -14.05 11.02 -1.73
N PHE A 185 -13.44 10.55 -2.82
CA PHE A 185 -13.98 9.47 -3.65
C PHE A 185 -14.18 8.19 -2.84
N TRP A 186 -13.16 7.74 -2.10
CA TRP A 186 -13.27 6.53 -1.30
C TRP A 186 -14.17 6.70 -0.08
N ASN A 187 -14.29 7.90 0.50
CA ASN A 187 -15.25 8.14 1.56
C ASN A 187 -16.70 7.86 1.12
N LYS A 188 -17.01 8.18 -0.14
CA LYS A 188 -18.30 7.86 -0.77
C LYS A 188 -18.40 6.39 -1.16
N ASN A 189 -17.31 5.79 -1.66
CA ASN A 189 -17.28 4.50 -2.34
C ASN A 189 -16.63 3.36 -1.54
N TRP A 190 -16.24 3.56 -0.26
CA TRP A 190 -15.52 2.57 0.54
C TRP A 190 -16.22 1.19 0.62
N LYS A 191 -17.56 1.17 0.57
CA LYS A 191 -18.36 -0.07 0.58
C LYS A 191 -18.08 -0.96 -0.64
N TRP A 192 -17.56 -0.36 -1.70
CA TRP A 192 -17.34 -1.01 -2.99
C TRP A 192 -15.85 -1.25 -3.28
N ILE A 193 -14.99 -1.10 -2.28
CA ILE A 193 -13.58 -1.50 -2.41
C ILE A 193 -13.52 -2.97 -2.81
N SER A 194 -12.79 -3.28 -3.87
CA SER A 194 -12.69 -4.62 -4.47
C SER A 194 -14.01 -5.17 -5.01
N ALA A 195 -14.99 -4.33 -5.35
CA ALA A 195 -16.22 -4.77 -5.98
C ALA A 195 -15.95 -5.35 -7.38
N HIS A 196 -16.76 -6.31 -7.76
CA HIS A 196 -16.85 -6.73 -9.15
C HIS A 196 -17.62 -5.69 -9.97
N GLN A 197 -16.95 -5.07 -10.96
CA GLN A 197 -17.48 -3.91 -11.68
C GLN A 197 -18.88 -4.13 -12.29
N ILE A 198 -19.15 -5.34 -12.81
CA ILE A 198 -20.38 -5.68 -13.50
C ILE A 198 -21.37 -6.34 -12.56
N LEU A 199 -20.97 -7.44 -11.88
CA LEU A 199 -21.91 -8.22 -11.06
C LEU A 199 -22.44 -7.45 -9.84
N GLU A 200 -21.71 -6.42 -9.39
CA GLU A 200 -22.16 -5.54 -8.31
C GLU A 200 -22.66 -4.17 -8.81
N SER A 201 -22.78 -4.01 -10.12
CA SER A 201 -23.41 -2.85 -10.76
C SER A 201 -24.91 -2.78 -10.39
N PRO A 202 -25.47 -1.59 -10.12
CA PRO A 202 -26.90 -1.43 -9.95
C PRO A 202 -27.70 -1.67 -11.24
N ILE A 203 -27.03 -1.66 -12.40
CA ILE A 203 -27.64 -1.84 -13.72
C ILE A 203 -27.53 -3.31 -14.17
N TYR A 204 -26.34 -3.89 -14.05
CA TYR A 204 -26.01 -5.21 -14.57
C TYR A 204 -25.99 -6.30 -13.50
N GLY A 205 -25.86 -5.92 -12.24
CA GLY A 205 -25.85 -6.87 -11.14
C GLY A 205 -27.24 -7.44 -10.89
N LYS A 206 -27.28 -8.72 -10.57
CA LYS A 206 -28.51 -9.39 -10.12
C LYS A 206 -28.39 -9.77 -8.66
N PRO A 207 -29.50 -9.76 -7.89
CA PRO A 207 -29.46 -10.11 -6.46
C PRO A 207 -28.88 -11.49 -6.18
N GLU A 208 -29.07 -12.44 -7.08
CA GLU A 208 -28.56 -13.80 -7.01
C GLU A 208 -27.06 -13.93 -7.23
N PHE A 209 -26.40 -12.91 -7.77
CA PHE A 209 -24.95 -12.95 -7.96
C PHE A 209 -24.22 -12.70 -6.65
N GLU A 210 -23.71 -13.75 -6.05
CA GLU A 210 -22.78 -13.66 -4.94
C GLU A 210 -21.35 -13.61 -5.47
N THR A 211 -20.66 -12.49 -5.17
CA THR A 211 -19.22 -12.36 -5.48
C THR A 211 -18.40 -12.69 -4.25
N PRO A 212 -17.20 -13.27 -4.40
CA PRO A 212 -16.31 -13.50 -3.28
C PRO A 212 -16.02 -12.23 -2.47
N THR A 213 -15.88 -11.08 -3.15
CA THR A 213 -15.64 -9.79 -2.51
C THR A 213 -16.82 -9.31 -1.65
N LYS A 214 -18.06 -9.52 -2.10
CA LYS A 214 -19.29 -9.21 -1.36
C LYS A 214 -19.34 -10.03 -0.05
N TYR A 215 -19.05 -11.33 -0.15
CA TYR A 215 -19.00 -12.23 0.99
C TYR A 215 -17.97 -11.80 2.05
N PHE A 216 -16.78 -11.37 1.63
CA PHE A 216 -15.70 -10.96 2.54
C PHE A 216 -15.83 -9.52 3.06
N ARG A 217 -16.76 -8.71 2.54
CA ARG A 217 -16.95 -7.33 3.00
C ARG A 217 -17.92 -7.18 4.15
N SER A 218 -18.78 -8.15 4.41
CA SER A 218 -19.90 -8.01 5.36
C SER A 218 -19.92 -9.09 6.43
N GLY A 219 -20.57 -8.74 7.56
CA GLY A 219 -20.86 -9.66 8.65
C GLY A 219 -19.63 -10.32 9.29
N TRP A 220 -19.86 -11.50 9.88
CA TRP A 220 -18.83 -12.26 10.58
C TRP A 220 -17.71 -12.76 9.66
N ASN A 221 -18.03 -13.10 8.42
CA ASN A 221 -17.04 -13.53 7.44
C ASN A 221 -16.11 -12.38 7.03
N GLY A 222 -16.66 -11.19 6.84
CA GLY A 222 -15.86 -9.98 6.60
C GLY A 222 -14.95 -9.66 7.79
N PHE A 223 -15.45 -9.75 9.01
CA PHE A 223 -14.65 -9.58 10.22
C PHE A 223 -13.49 -10.58 10.28
N LYS A 224 -13.77 -11.89 10.13
CA LYS A 224 -12.73 -12.93 10.10
C LYS A 224 -11.68 -12.68 9.01
N HIS A 225 -12.13 -12.26 7.82
CA HIS A 225 -11.25 -11.95 6.71
C HIS A 225 -10.28 -10.83 7.07
N HIS A 226 -10.78 -9.73 7.62
CA HIS A 226 -9.94 -8.61 8.03
C HIS A 226 -8.96 -8.97 9.14
N ILE A 227 -9.40 -9.70 10.17
CA ILE A 227 -8.52 -10.19 11.25
C ILE A 227 -7.42 -11.09 10.68
N LYS A 228 -7.77 -12.03 9.77
CA LYS A 228 -6.78 -12.89 9.11
C LYS A 228 -5.71 -12.09 8.38
N PHE A 229 -6.09 -11.01 7.68
CA PHE A 229 -5.11 -10.18 6.97
C PHE A 229 -4.27 -9.32 7.92
N ILE A 230 -4.89 -8.72 8.94
CA ILE A 230 -4.17 -7.94 9.96
C ILE A 230 -3.11 -8.80 10.65
N LEU A 231 -3.49 -9.97 11.16
CA LEU A 231 -2.58 -10.85 11.87
C LEU A 231 -1.63 -11.58 10.94
N GLY A 232 -2.09 -12.02 9.76
CA GLY A 232 -1.28 -12.82 8.82
C GLY A 232 -0.19 -12.04 8.12
N PHE A 233 -0.34 -10.74 7.91
CA PHE A 233 0.67 -9.93 7.25
C PHE A 233 1.79 -9.46 8.18
N ASN A 234 1.51 -9.25 9.46
CA ASN A 234 2.52 -8.96 10.48
C ASN A 234 2.12 -9.56 11.83
N PRO A 235 2.29 -10.86 12.04
CA PRO A 235 2.00 -11.49 13.34
C PRO A 235 2.85 -10.91 14.47
N TRP A 236 4.09 -10.50 14.16
CA TRP A 236 5.03 -9.92 15.11
C TRP A 236 4.50 -8.63 15.75
N GLY A 237 3.80 -7.78 14.98
CA GLY A 237 3.31 -6.50 15.48
C GLY A 237 2.47 -6.67 16.73
N TRP A 238 1.50 -7.57 16.69
CA TRP A 238 0.59 -7.82 17.82
C TRP A 238 1.26 -8.64 18.93
N ALA A 239 2.02 -9.68 18.56
CA ALA A 239 2.70 -10.53 19.54
C ALA A 239 3.70 -9.74 20.39
N ILE A 240 4.52 -8.91 19.76
CA ILE A 240 5.54 -8.10 20.47
C ILE A 240 4.87 -6.98 21.28
N PHE A 241 3.83 -6.34 20.76
CA PHE A 241 3.09 -5.35 21.52
C PHE A 241 2.51 -5.94 22.82
N ILE A 242 1.85 -7.09 22.73
CA ILE A 242 1.33 -7.81 23.89
C ILE A 242 2.46 -8.27 24.82
N ALA A 243 3.54 -8.86 24.26
CA ALA A 243 4.68 -9.30 25.03
C ALA A 243 5.36 -8.17 25.81
N SER A 244 5.45 -6.98 25.21
CA SER A 244 6.01 -5.78 25.88
C SER A 244 5.15 -5.36 27.06
N ILE A 245 3.82 -5.29 26.88
CA ILE A 245 2.88 -4.95 27.98
C ILE A 245 2.99 -5.98 29.11
N LEU A 246 3.06 -7.28 28.78
CA LEU A 246 3.19 -8.33 29.78
C LEU A 246 4.54 -8.27 30.51
N HIS A 247 5.64 -8.00 29.78
CA HIS A 247 6.97 -7.89 30.34
C HIS A 247 7.06 -6.79 31.39
N TYR A 248 6.62 -5.59 31.06
CA TYR A 248 6.66 -4.45 31.97
C TYR A 248 5.60 -4.52 33.06
N GLY A 249 4.43 -5.10 32.77
CA GLY A 249 3.37 -5.30 33.76
C GLY A 249 3.73 -6.34 34.84
N GLN A 250 4.53 -7.36 34.50
CA GLN A 250 4.96 -8.41 35.46
C GLN A 250 6.21 -8.04 36.27
N ASN A 251 6.97 -7.03 35.84
CA ASN A 251 8.23 -6.64 36.45
C ASN A 251 8.19 -5.16 36.90
N PRO A 252 7.40 -4.82 37.94
CA PRO A 252 7.26 -3.42 38.39
C PRO A 252 8.58 -2.82 38.92
N PHE A 253 9.59 -3.66 39.22
CA PHE A 253 10.92 -3.24 39.63
C PHE A 253 11.92 -3.02 38.46
N ASN A 254 11.52 -3.34 37.25
CA ASN A 254 12.31 -3.06 36.06
C ASN A 254 11.69 -1.83 35.36
N PRO A 255 12.18 -0.62 35.62
CA PRO A 255 11.57 0.58 35.08
C PRO A 255 11.63 0.52 33.56
N ILE A 256 10.51 0.80 32.92
CA ILE A 256 10.45 1.04 31.48
C ILE A 256 11.30 2.27 31.19
N THR A 257 12.22 2.18 30.23
CA THR A 257 12.97 3.35 29.81
C THR A 257 12.08 4.25 28.93
N ASP A 258 12.42 5.53 28.83
CA ASP A 258 11.66 6.47 28.00
C ASP A 258 11.66 6.02 26.53
N GLU A 259 12.76 5.40 26.08
CA GLU A 259 12.91 4.87 24.74
C GLU A 259 12.00 3.66 24.48
N ASP A 260 11.97 2.73 25.43
CA ASP A 260 11.11 1.56 25.34
C ASP A 260 9.65 2.01 25.31
N LEU A 261 9.29 2.95 26.17
CA LEU A 261 7.94 3.52 26.22
C LEU A 261 7.57 4.20 24.91
N TRP A 262 8.49 5.02 24.36
CA TRP A 262 8.31 5.68 23.07
C TRP A 262 8.05 4.65 21.94
N MET A 263 8.89 3.62 21.87
CA MET A 263 8.77 2.59 20.84
C MET A 263 7.49 1.76 20.96
N ILE A 264 7.09 1.42 22.20
CA ILE A 264 5.81 0.73 22.46
C ILE A 264 4.63 1.58 22.02
N GLN A 265 4.64 2.86 22.36
CA GLN A 265 3.55 3.78 22.00
C GLN A 265 3.50 4.01 20.50
N TRP A 266 4.64 4.20 19.85
CA TRP A 266 4.69 4.36 18.39
C TRP A 266 4.13 3.13 17.67
N LEU A 267 4.54 1.94 18.10
CA LEU A 267 3.94 0.70 17.61
C LEU A 267 2.44 0.66 17.88
N GLY A 268 2.01 1.02 19.08
CA GLY A 268 0.60 1.11 19.47
C GLY A 268 -0.20 2.04 18.56
N PHE A 269 0.36 3.19 18.17
CA PHE A 269 -0.29 4.12 17.24
C PHE A 269 -0.47 3.53 15.85
N ILE A 270 0.54 2.81 15.34
CA ILE A 270 0.43 2.11 14.05
C ILE A 270 -0.67 1.04 14.13
N LEU A 271 -0.67 0.21 15.18
CA LEU A 271 -1.67 -0.84 15.36
C LEU A 271 -3.08 -0.26 15.54
N LEU A 272 -3.22 0.83 16.28
CA LEU A 272 -4.48 1.56 16.41
C LEU A 272 -4.95 2.08 15.05
N PHE A 273 -4.07 2.66 14.26
CA PHE A 273 -4.41 3.14 12.91
C PHE A 273 -4.85 2.00 11.99
N ILE A 274 -4.21 0.84 12.08
CA ILE A 274 -4.63 -0.38 11.37
C ILE A 274 -6.06 -0.77 11.75
N VAL A 275 -6.38 -0.79 13.04
CA VAL A 275 -7.73 -1.12 13.53
C VAL A 275 -8.75 -0.08 13.06
N LEU A 276 -8.45 1.20 13.23
CA LEU A 276 -9.36 2.28 12.84
C LEU A 276 -9.64 2.27 11.33
N THR A 277 -8.62 2.16 10.49
CA THR A 277 -8.79 2.15 9.03
C THR A 277 -9.43 0.85 8.50
N THR A 278 -9.42 -0.22 9.30
CA THR A 278 -10.08 -1.47 8.94
C THR A 278 -11.56 -1.50 9.37
N PHE A 279 -11.86 -1.06 10.59
CA PHE A 279 -13.18 -1.30 11.19
C PHE A 279 -14.04 -0.05 11.28
N VAL A 280 -13.46 1.15 11.31
CA VAL A 280 -14.22 2.39 11.39
C VAL A 280 -14.62 2.86 9.99
N PRO A 281 -15.92 2.93 9.65
CA PRO A 281 -16.37 3.15 8.27
C PRO A 281 -15.79 4.40 7.60
N PHE A 282 -15.81 5.55 8.27
CA PHE A 282 -15.32 6.81 7.69
C PHE A 282 -13.78 6.84 7.55
N MET A 283 -13.04 5.98 8.26
CA MET A 283 -11.59 5.88 8.13
C MET A 283 -11.14 4.90 7.02
N ARG A 284 -12.04 4.08 6.50
CA ARG A 284 -11.71 3.14 5.41
C ARG A 284 -11.32 3.83 4.11
N CYS A 285 -11.72 5.09 3.93
CA CYS A 285 -11.28 5.91 2.80
C CYS A 285 -9.76 6.16 2.76
N LEU A 286 -9.06 5.96 3.88
CA LEU A 286 -7.61 6.10 3.98
C LEU A 286 -6.85 4.87 3.45
N GLY A 287 -7.56 3.83 3.04
CA GLY A 287 -7.00 2.61 2.46
C GLY A 287 -7.19 1.37 3.35
N ASN A 288 -6.78 0.23 2.82
CA ASN A 288 -6.90 -1.04 3.55
C ASN A 288 -5.94 -1.07 4.75
N GLY A 289 -6.49 -1.13 5.97
CA GLY A 289 -5.73 -1.04 7.22
C GLY A 289 -4.57 -2.02 7.32
N TYR A 290 -4.73 -3.27 6.87
CA TYR A 290 -3.67 -4.27 6.92
C TYR A 290 -2.38 -3.88 6.18
N LEU A 291 -2.46 -2.94 5.21
CA LEU A 291 -1.29 -2.46 4.48
C LEU A 291 -0.33 -1.64 5.34
N TYR A 292 -0.83 -1.03 6.41
CA TYR A 292 0.01 -0.28 7.36
C TYR A 292 0.90 -1.19 8.22
N ASN A 293 0.65 -2.51 8.24
CA ASN A 293 1.56 -3.49 8.84
C ASN A 293 2.99 -3.42 8.28
N TYR A 294 3.15 -2.93 7.02
CA TYR A 294 4.46 -2.70 6.42
C TYR A 294 5.30 -1.68 7.21
N ASN A 295 4.64 -0.64 7.74
CA ASN A 295 5.29 0.39 8.54
C ASN A 295 5.52 -0.05 10.00
N ALA A 296 4.85 -1.09 10.48
CA ALA A 296 5.06 -1.66 11.79
C ALA A 296 6.31 -2.56 11.86
N ALA A 297 6.82 -3.05 10.74
CA ALA A 297 7.89 -4.04 10.72
C ALA A 297 9.19 -3.53 11.38
N PHE A 298 9.58 -2.28 11.12
CA PHE A 298 10.79 -1.69 11.70
C PHE A 298 10.65 -1.44 13.21
N PRO A 299 9.65 -0.70 13.72
CA PRO A 299 9.52 -0.46 15.15
C PRO A 299 9.33 -1.73 15.97
N VAL A 300 8.61 -2.73 15.44
CA VAL A 300 8.48 -4.04 16.08
C VAL A 300 9.83 -4.71 16.25
N SER A 301 10.64 -4.74 15.19
CA SER A 301 11.93 -5.42 15.20
C SER A 301 12.94 -4.71 16.10
N LEU A 302 12.90 -3.38 16.11
CA LEU A 302 13.75 -2.59 17.01
C LEU A 302 13.35 -2.80 18.48
N LEU A 303 12.04 -2.81 18.77
CA LEU A 303 11.54 -3.10 20.11
C LEU A 303 11.98 -4.48 20.59
N VAL A 304 11.95 -5.50 19.71
CA VAL A 304 12.49 -6.85 20.03
C VAL A 304 13.95 -6.76 20.44
N ALA A 305 14.79 -6.01 19.73
CA ALA A 305 16.20 -5.84 20.11
C ALA A 305 16.35 -5.25 21.51
N MET A 306 15.57 -4.20 21.81
CA MET A 306 15.65 -3.46 23.06
C MET A 306 15.25 -4.34 24.27
N ILE A 307 14.14 -5.06 24.17
CA ILE A 307 13.61 -5.86 25.28
C ILE A 307 14.08 -7.33 25.26
N TRP A 308 14.88 -7.76 24.27
CA TRP A 308 15.30 -9.17 24.11
C TRP A 308 15.90 -9.80 25.36
N GLY A 309 16.74 -9.03 26.07
CA GLY A 309 17.38 -9.48 27.32
C GLY A 309 16.39 -9.95 28.38
N GLY A 310 15.25 -9.25 28.52
CA GLY A 310 14.18 -9.57 29.46
C GLY A 310 13.22 -10.65 28.94
N LEU A 311 12.89 -10.61 27.65
CA LEU A 311 11.92 -11.53 27.04
C LEU A 311 12.31 -13.01 27.18
N LYS A 312 13.60 -13.32 27.04
CA LYS A 312 14.12 -14.70 27.07
C LYS A 312 13.92 -15.44 28.40
N HIS A 313 13.59 -14.76 29.47
CA HIS A 313 13.43 -15.36 30.81
C HIS A 313 11.97 -15.76 31.11
N SER A 314 11.01 -15.37 30.29
CA SER A 314 9.59 -15.70 30.48
C SER A 314 9.16 -16.85 29.58
N THR A 315 8.73 -17.97 30.17
CA THR A 315 8.22 -19.13 29.40
C THR A 315 7.01 -18.75 28.56
N LEU A 316 6.10 -17.94 29.08
CA LEU A 316 4.90 -17.48 28.37
C LEU A 316 5.29 -16.64 27.14
N ILE A 317 6.19 -15.69 27.32
CA ILE A 317 6.65 -14.81 26.22
C ILE A 317 7.39 -15.65 25.17
N ASN A 318 8.27 -16.56 25.58
CA ASN A 318 8.97 -17.45 24.66
C ASN A 318 7.99 -18.33 23.85
N SER A 319 6.91 -18.81 24.47
CA SER A 319 5.87 -19.56 23.76
C SER A 319 5.14 -18.70 22.73
N ILE A 320 4.81 -17.43 23.07
CA ILE A 320 4.21 -16.48 22.14
C ILE A 320 5.15 -16.23 20.95
N LEU A 321 6.43 -16.00 21.21
CA LEU A 321 7.42 -15.73 20.16
C LEU A 321 7.60 -16.95 19.25
N ALA A 322 7.69 -18.16 19.80
CA ALA A 322 7.83 -19.40 19.04
C ALA A 322 6.59 -19.65 18.16
N ALA A 323 5.38 -19.48 18.71
CA ALA A 323 4.13 -19.59 17.95
C ALA A 323 4.06 -18.55 16.82
N THR A 324 4.50 -17.33 17.09
CA THR A 324 4.53 -16.26 16.09
C THR A 324 5.53 -16.54 14.97
N LEU A 325 6.73 -17.05 15.32
CA LEU A 325 7.72 -17.47 14.33
C LEU A 325 7.14 -18.57 13.41
N LEU A 326 6.50 -19.57 14.00
CA LEU A 326 5.85 -20.63 13.22
C LEU A 326 4.76 -20.06 12.30
N ALA A 327 3.93 -19.15 12.80
CA ALA A 327 2.90 -18.49 12.01
C ALA A 327 3.48 -17.69 10.83
N CYS A 328 4.59 -16.98 11.03
CA CYS A 328 5.31 -16.27 9.97
C CYS A 328 5.85 -17.22 8.90
N LEU A 329 6.55 -18.28 9.32
CA LEU A 329 7.10 -19.29 8.40
C LEU A 329 5.99 -19.96 7.58
N MET A 330 4.88 -20.33 8.24
CA MET A 330 3.70 -20.88 7.55
C MET A 330 3.09 -19.86 6.58
N GLY A 331 2.95 -18.60 6.99
CA GLY A 331 2.42 -17.52 6.15
C GLY A 331 3.27 -17.32 4.89
N ILE A 332 4.58 -17.30 5.04
CA ILE A 332 5.57 -17.20 3.94
C ILE A 332 5.47 -18.42 3.02
N ALA A 333 5.44 -19.63 3.58
CA ALA A 333 5.31 -20.84 2.79
C ALA A 333 4.02 -20.89 1.98
N VAL A 334 2.89 -20.51 2.60
CA VAL A 334 1.59 -20.40 1.91
C VAL A 334 1.62 -19.34 0.82
N TYR A 335 2.29 -18.20 1.06
CA TYR A 335 2.45 -17.16 0.05
C TYR A 335 3.20 -17.67 -1.18
N PHE A 336 4.36 -18.28 -0.99
CA PHE A 336 5.14 -18.85 -2.10
C PHE A 336 4.41 -20.00 -2.81
N TRP A 337 3.70 -20.83 -2.06
CA TRP A 337 2.88 -21.88 -2.66
C TRP A 337 1.79 -21.31 -3.55
N LYS A 338 1.07 -20.28 -3.07
CA LYS A 338 0.07 -19.58 -3.87
C LYS A 338 0.69 -18.90 -5.10
N LEU A 339 1.82 -18.24 -4.95
CA LEU A 339 2.50 -17.57 -6.05
C LEU A 339 2.90 -18.56 -7.15
N LYS A 340 3.42 -19.73 -6.75
CA LYS A 340 3.79 -20.81 -7.68
C LYS A 340 2.59 -21.36 -8.46
N HIS A 341 1.41 -21.43 -7.83
CA HIS A 341 0.20 -22.00 -8.42
C HIS A 341 -0.78 -20.95 -8.95
N SER A 342 -0.44 -19.67 -8.86
CA SER A 342 -1.29 -18.58 -9.36
C SER A 342 -1.11 -18.43 -10.87
N LYS A 343 -2.19 -18.63 -11.60
CA LYS A 343 -2.24 -18.32 -13.04
C LYS A 343 -2.12 -16.81 -13.33
N THR A 344 -2.45 -15.95 -12.36
CA THR A 344 -2.46 -14.48 -12.52
C THR A 344 -1.13 -13.80 -12.17
N ALA A 345 -0.15 -14.53 -11.62
CA ALA A 345 1.15 -13.98 -11.23
C ALA A 345 2.12 -13.78 -12.39
N LYS A 346 1.80 -14.30 -13.57
CA LYS A 346 2.56 -14.12 -14.81
C LYS A 346 1.64 -13.46 -15.83
N ILE A 347 2.19 -12.57 -16.65
CA ILE A 347 1.60 -12.32 -17.97
C ILE A 347 1.75 -13.66 -18.66
N ASP A 348 0.64 -14.38 -18.81
CA ASP A 348 0.67 -15.64 -19.52
C ASP A 348 0.84 -15.37 -21.03
N ASP A 349 1.25 -16.39 -21.77
CA ASP A 349 1.49 -16.27 -23.21
C ASP A 349 0.21 -15.83 -23.95
N ASP A 350 -0.97 -16.17 -23.43
CA ASP A 350 -2.25 -15.82 -24.02
C ASP A 350 -2.55 -14.33 -23.86
N MET A 351 -2.29 -13.75 -22.69
CA MET A 351 -2.42 -12.30 -22.48
C MET A 351 -1.41 -11.52 -23.35
N ASP A 352 -0.19 -12.01 -23.48
CA ASP A 352 0.82 -11.38 -24.34
C ASP A 352 0.41 -11.44 -25.82
N GLN A 353 -0.19 -12.56 -26.28
CA GLN A 353 -0.76 -12.69 -27.63
C GLN A 353 -1.93 -11.72 -27.82
N ALA A 354 -2.84 -11.60 -26.85
CA ALA A 354 -3.93 -10.65 -26.90
C ALA A 354 -3.45 -9.20 -27.03
N ILE A 355 -2.44 -8.83 -26.25
CA ILE A 355 -1.79 -7.50 -26.31
C ILE A 355 -1.10 -7.28 -27.66
N LYS A 356 -0.33 -8.25 -28.17
CA LYS A 356 0.33 -8.16 -29.49
C LYS A 356 -0.68 -8.05 -30.63
N HIS A 357 -1.83 -8.74 -30.51
CA HIS A 357 -2.90 -8.59 -31.49
C HIS A 357 -3.51 -7.19 -31.41
N LEU A 358 -3.83 -6.72 -30.20
CA LEU A 358 -4.38 -5.38 -29.97
C LEU A 358 -3.43 -4.27 -30.50
N GLN A 359 -2.11 -4.45 -30.41
CA GLN A 359 -1.13 -3.49 -30.97
C GLN A 359 -1.27 -3.32 -32.48
N LYS A 360 -1.63 -4.38 -33.20
CA LYS A 360 -1.77 -4.37 -34.66
C LYS A 360 -3.09 -3.77 -35.15
N LEU A 361 -4.07 -3.65 -34.28
CA LEU A 361 -5.36 -3.07 -34.62
C LEU A 361 -5.26 -1.54 -34.78
N PRO A 362 -6.19 -0.90 -35.51
CA PRO A 362 -6.25 0.54 -35.67
C PRO A 362 -6.31 1.28 -34.33
N GLU A 363 -6.03 2.59 -34.36
CA GLU A 363 -6.19 3.44 -33.18
C GLU A 363 -7.62 3.38 -32.62
N GLY A 364 -7.72 3.33 -31.29
CA GLY A 364 -9.00 3.25 -30.59
C GLY A 364 -8.83 3.16 -29.08
N VAL A 365 -9.89 3.51 -28.37
CA VAL A 365 -9.95 3.46 -26.90
C VAL A 365 -10.20 2.03 -26.47
N VAL A 366 -9.44 1.56 -25.48
CA VAL A 366 -9.55 0.22 -24.90
C VAL A 366 -10.18 0.31 -23.51
N MET A 367 -11.16 -0.51 -23.26
CA MET A 367 -11.74 -0.74 -21.94
C MET A 367 -11.41 -2.16 -21.48
N CYS A 368 -10.90 -2.30 -20.27
CA CYS A 368 -10.52 -3.61 -19.73
C CYS A 368 -11.43 -4.02 -18.57
N PHE A 369 -11.82 -5.27 -18.57
CA PHE A 369 -12.50 -5.93 -17.47
C PHE A 369 -11.75 -7.22 -17.09
N PRO A 370 -11.09 -7.26 -15.92
CA PRO A 370 -11.11 -6.27 -14.84
C PRO A 370 -10.24 -5.02 -15.12
N ASN A 371 -10.57 -3.93 -14.43
CA ASN A 371 -9.98 -2.60 -14.60
C ASN A 371 -8.45 -2.54 -14.39
N HIS A 372 -7.87 -3.42 -13.61
CA HIS A 372 -6.43 -3.37 -13.27
C HIS A 372 -5.49 -3.70 -14.47
N TRP A 373 -6.02 -4.14 -15.60
CA TRP A 373 -5.22 -4.36 -16.81
C TRP A 373 -4.96 -3.09 -17.63
N HIS A 374 -5.69 -2.00 -17.34
CA HIS A 374 -5.55 -0.77 -18.12
C HIS A 374 -4.12 -0.25 -18.20
N ASP A 375 -3.41 -0.24 -17.06
CA ASP A 375 -2.02 0.27 -17.02
C ASP A 375 -1.09 -0.59 -17.88
N LEU A 376 -1.24 -1.91 -17.84
CA LEU A 376 -0.48 -2.85 -18.66
C LEU A 376 -0.77 -2.64 -20.15
N VAL A 377 -2.05 -2.55 -20.51
CA VAL A 377 -2.49 -2.34 -21.90
C VAL A 377 -1.97 -0.99 -22.41
N ALA A 378 -2.13 0.10 -21.64
CA ALA A 378 -1.63 1.41 -22.00
C ALA A 378 -0.11 1.40 -22.24
N TYR A 379 0.65 0.76 -21.34
CA TYR A 379 2.12 0.69 -21.44
C TYR A 379 2.55 -0.12 -22.66
N LYS A 380 2.00 -1.30 -22.84
CA LYS A 380 2.43 -2.22 -23.92
C LYS A 380 1.95 -1.79 -25.30
N THR A 381 0.71 -1.30 -25.42
CA THR A 381 0.10 -0.99 -26.73
C THR A 381 0.22 0.46 -27.14
N GLN A 382 0.53 1.37 -26.20
CA GLN A 382 0.47 2.83 -26.37
C GLN A 382 -0.92 3.35 -26.78
N LYS A 383 -1.96 2.50 -26.77
CA LYS A 383 -3.33 2.90 -27.05
C LYS A 383 -3.95 3.62 -25.85
N LYS A 384 -4.93 4.46 -26.12
CA LYS A 384 -5.72 5.09 -25.08
C LYS A 384 -6.55 4.08 -24.34
N VAL A 385 -6.51 4.13 -23.01
CA VAL A 385 -7.37 3.34 -22.14
C VAL A 385 -8.37 4.24 -21.43
N LEU A 386 -9.54 3.71 -21.11
CA LEU A 386 -10.61 4.52 -20.52
C LEU A 386 -10.27 4.99 -19.10
N SER A 387 -9.66 4.16 -18.31
CA SER A 387 -9.27 4.45 -16.94
C SER A 387 -7.92 3.84 -16.62
N GLY A 388 -7.28 4.34 -15.60
CA GLY A 388 -5.98 3.87 -15.13
C GLY A 388 -5.33 4.94 -14.26
N ALA A 389 -4.12 4.61 -13.78
CA ALA A 389 -3.30 5.45 -12.92
C ALA A 389 -3.96 5.85 -11.57
N HIS A 390 -3.14 6.33 -10.65
CA HIS A 390 -3.54 6.66 -9.28
C HIS A 390 -3.31 8.15 -8.94
N GLY A 391 -3.46 9.02 -9.94
CA GLY A 391 -3.21 10.44 -9.79
C GLY A 391 -4.41 11.23 -9.28
N PHE A 392 -4.95 12.08 -10.13
CA PHE A 392 -6.08 12.95 -9.88
C PHE A 392 -7.28 12.55 -10.76
N GLY A 393 -8.48 12.98 -10.40
CA GLY A 393 -9.67 12.77 -11.22
C GLY A 393 -10.45 11.49 -10.90
N PHE A 394 -10.31 10.92 -9.71
CA PHE A 394 -11.07 9.76 -9.28
C PHE A 394 -12.59 9.95 -9.38
N LYS A 395 -13.09 11.18 -9.18
CA LYS A 395 -14.51 11.50 -9.34
C LYS A 395 -15.01 11.28 -10.78
N LEU A 396 -14.15 11.48 -11.77
CA LEU A 396 -14.49 11.23 -13.17
C LEU A 396 -14.61 9.74 -13.49
N LEU A 397 -13.95 8.88 -12.71
CA LEU A 397 -14.06 7.43 -12.84
C LEU A 397 -15.35 6.87 -12.23
N GLU A 398 -16.05 7.62 -11.39
CA GLU A 398 -17.21 7.12 -10.63
C GLU A 398 -18.29 6.46 -11.50
N PRO A 399 -18.59 6.92 -12.72
CA PRO A 399 -19.57 6.27 -13.59
C PRO A 399 -19.18 4.86 -14.03
N ILE A 400 -17.88 4.53 -14.02
CA ILE A 400 -17.33 3.27 -14.54
C ILE A 400 -16.62 2.43 -13.47
N TRP A 401 -16.23 3.02 -12.35
CA TRP A 401 -15.47 2.35 -11.30
C TRP A 401 -15.77 2.94 -9.91
N PRO A 402 -15.85 2.15 -8.83
CA PRO A 402 -15.57 0.71 -8.73
C PRO A 402 -16.65 -0.20 -9.28
N ARG A 403 -17.78 0.34 -9.72
CA ARG A 403 -18.88 -0.38 -10.37
C ARG A 403 -19.40 0.43 -11.56
N LEU A 404 -19.95 -0.23 -12.55
CA LEU A 404 -20.66 0.48 -13.62
C LEU A 404 -21.95 1.10 -13.08
N LEU A 405 -22.06 2.42 -13.18
CA LEU A 405 -23.22 3.22 -12.79
C LEU A 405 -23.97 3.79 -14.00
N LYS A 406 -23.43 3.63 -15.22
CA LYS A 406 -24.05 3.99 -16.50
C LYS A 406 -24.16 2.75 -17.39
N PRO A 407 -25.14 2.69 -18.30
CA PRO A 407 -25.21 1.66 -19.32
C PRO A 407 -23.93 1.61 -20.17
N ILE A 408 -23.49 0.41 -20.53
CA ILE A 408 -22.28 0.24 -21.33
C ILE A 408 -22.40 0.89 -22.70
N SER A 409 -23.59 0.91 -23.29
CA SER A 409 -23.88 1.57 -24.56
C SER A 409 -23.60 3.08 -24.51
N GLU A 410 -23.96 3.76 -23.41
CA GLU A 410 -23.66 5.16 -23.20
C GLU A 410 -22.15 5.41 -23.06
N ILE A 411 -21.47 4.55 -22.29
CA ILE A 411 -20.02 4.63 -22.07
C ILE A 411 -19.26 4.46 -23.38
N ILE A 412 -19.67 3.50 -24.21
CA ILE A 412 -19.05 3.25 -25.51
C ILE A 412 -19.15 4.49 -26.40
N VAL A 413 -20.32 5.09 -26.48
CA VAL A 413 -20.56 6.29 -27.30
C VAL A 413 -19.82 7.51 -26.73
N GLU A 414 -19.95 7.76 -25.41
CA GLU A 414 -19.34 8.93 -24.73
C GLU A 414 -17.81 8.94 -24.87
N TYR A 415 -17.19 7.79 -24.70
CA TYR A 415 -15.72 7.67 -24.71
C TYR A 415 -15.15 7.08 -25.99
N LYS A 416 -15.98 6.80 -26.99
CA LYS A 416 -15.59 6.22 -28.28
C LYS A 416 -14.78 4.93 -28.11
N VAL A 417 -15.25 4.04 -27.21
CA VAL A 417 -14.60 2.76 -26.94
C VAL A 417 -14.67 1.89 -28.19
N LYS A 418 -13.51 1.42 -28.65
CA LYS A 418 -13.37 0.53 -29.83
C LYS A 418 -13.07 -0.92 -29.46
N PHE A 419 -12.47 -1.12 -28.29
CA PHE A 419 -12.02 -2.44 -27.88
C PHE A 419 -12.39 -2.70 -26.43
N VAL A 420 -12.89 -3.91 -26.16
CA VAL A 420 -13.12 -4.42 -24.80
C VAL A 420 -12.26 -5.67 -24.62
N LEU A 421 -11.35 -5.63 -23.64
CA LEU A 421 -10.52 -6.78 -23.26
C LEU A 421 -11.03 -7.37 -21.95
N SER A 422 -11.33 -8.66 -21.96
CA SER A 422 -11.80 -9.38 -20.77
C SER A 422 -11.28 -10.81 -20.76
N TYR A 423 -11.54 -11.56 -19.69
CA TYR A 423 -11.34 -13.00 -19.70
C TYR A 423 -12.68 -13.72 -19.60
N GLU A 424 -12.66 -14.98 -20.03
CA GLU A 424 -13.85 -15.83 -20.07
C GLU A 424 -14.51 -15.94 -18.69
N GLY A 425 -15.81 -15.79 -18.65
CA GLY A 425 -16.60 -15.85 -17.43
C GLY A 425 -16.57 -14.58 -16.55
N TYR A 426 -15.79 -13.56 -16.88
CA TYR A 426 -15.83 -12.30 -16.13
C TYR A 426 -17.04 -11.43 -16.49
N LEU A 427 -17.38 -11.38 -17.78
CA LEU A 427 -18.54 -10.64 -18.25
C LEU A 427 -19.74 -11.58 -18.33
N PRO A 428 -20.88 -11.28 -17.70
CA PRO A 428 -22.09 -12.07 -17.84
C PRO A 428 -22.69 -11.92 -19.25
N GLU A 429 -23.38 -12.94 -19.72
CA GLU A 429 -23.96 -13.00 -21.10
C GLU A 429 -24.83 -11.80 -21.43
N HIS A 430 -25.69 -11.38 -20.49
CA HIS A 430 -26.59 -10.25 -20.74
C HIS A 430 -25.81 -8.92 -20.92
N PHE A 431 -24.63 -8.77 -20.30
CA PHE A 431 -23.76 -7.62 -20.56
C PHE A 431 -23.09 -7.73 -21.93
N ILE A 432 -22.61 -8.92 -22.30
CA ILE A 432 -21.97 -9.15 -23.60
C ILE A 432 -22.96 -8.85 -24.74
N ASN A 433 -24.24 -9.22 -24.57
CA ASN A 433 -25.29 -9.00 -25.57
C ASN A 433 -25.61 -7.52 -25.83
N GLU A 434 -25.28 -6.63 -24.90
CA GLU A 434 -25.38 -5.16 -25.09
C GLU A 434 -24.18 -4.55 -25.82
N LEU A 435 -23.06 -5.27 -25.95
CA LEU A 435 -21.91 -4.78 -26.68
C LEU A 435 -22.21 -4.79 -28.20
N PRO A 436 -21.97 -3.69 -28.92
CA PRO A 436 -22.10 -3.65 -30.38
C PRO A 436 -20.89 -4.33 -31.04
N VAL A 437 -20.74 -5.63 -30.81
CA VAL A 437 -19.59 -6.42 -31.29
C VAL A 437 -19.59 -6.51 -32.80
N ASP A 438 -18.48 -6.15 -33.43
CA ASP A 438 -18.18 -6.37 -34.83
C ASP A 438 -17.44 -7.70 -35.03
N SER A 439 -16.38 -7.90 -34.23
CA SER A 439 -15.59 -9.14 -34.25
C SER A 439 -15.08 -9.52 -32.87
N LEU A 440 -14.81 -10.81 -32.66
CA LEU A 440 -14.27 -11.38 -31.43
C LEU A 440 -13.01 -12.17 -31.73
N ALA A 441 -11.92 -11.82 -31.05
CA ALA A 441 -10.69 -12.62 -31.04
C ALA A 441 -10.51 -13.28 -29.67
N SER A 442 -10.08 -14.55 -29.68
CA SER A 442 -9.89 -15.35 -28.47
C SER A 442 -8.44 -15.80 -28.37
N PHE A 443 -7.86 -15.67 -27.16
CA PHE A 443 -6.48 -16.03 -26.85
C PHE A 443 -6.49 -16.79 -25.50
N GLY A 444 -6.55 -18.12 -25.57
CA GLY A 444 -6.80 -18.92 -24.37
C GLY A 444 -8.07 -18.47 -23.63
N ASP A 445 -7.89 -18.08 -22.38
CA ASP A 445 -8.98 -17.56 -21.53
C ASP A 445 -9.32 -16.08 -21.83
N TYR A 446 -8.57 -15.35 -22.68
CA TYR A 446 -8.82 -13.93 -22.96
C TYR A 446 -9.72 -13.72 -24.16
N ARG A 447 -10.56 -12.72 -24.06
CA ARG A 447 -11.54 -12.32 -25.07
C ARG A 447 -11.34 -10.85 -25.41
N LEU A 448 -11.09 -10.57 -26.69
CA LEU A 448 -10.98 -9.21 -27.22
C LEU A 448 -12.15 -8.95 -28.17
N TYR A 449 -13.06 -8.10 -27.73
CA TYR A 449 -14.19 -7.65 -28.49
C TYR A 449 -13.83 -6.38 -29.25
N CYS A 450 -13.93 -6.42 -30.58
CA CYS A 450 -13.85 -5.23 -31.41
C CYS A 450 -15.27 -4.69 -31.60
N LEU A 451 -15.48 -3.42 -31.36
CA LEU A 451 -16.79 -2.77 -31.39
C LEU A 451 -16.97 -2.00 -32.71
N LYS A 452 -18.24 -1.90 -33.16
CA LYS A 452 -18.64 -1.16 -34.37
C LYS A 452 -18.34 0.31 -34.30
#